data_299094210d1a5cc2137e1497fc1ba8b5
#
_entry.id   299094210d1a5cc2137e1497fc1ba8b5
#
_cell.length_a   1.000
_cell.length_b   1.000
_cell.length_c   1.000
_cell.angle_alpha   90.00
_cell.angle_beta   90.00
_cell.angle_gamma   90.00
#
_symmetry.space_group_name_H-M   'P 1'
#
loop_
_entity.id
_entity.type
_entity.pdbx_description
1 polymer ?
#
loop_
_entity_poly.entity_id
_entity_poly.type
_entity_poly.pdbx_seq_one_letter_code
_entity_poly.pdbx_strand_id
1 'polypeptide(L)'
;ASLDIGRGALLLVPEIGLTPQMEDRLRCWFGEALEIWHSEMSDGERWRVWRRVQEGIARVIVGPRSALFLPMTPLGVVVIDEEHDASYKQDNTPHYHARETAEEKARLNGAVLILGSATPSLETHRRSEFGDLTRIVLSRRVENRPFPAVRLVDMRKEGWYFSDLLVAAIRDRLAKGEQS
;
A
#
# COMPACT_ATOMS: atom_id res chain seq x y z
N ALA A 1 -14.74 13.10 -0.50
CA ALA A 1 -15.83 12.37 0.18
C ALA A 1 -15.64 12.30 1.70
N SER A 2 -14.75 11.43 2.27
CA SER A 2 -14.59 11.32 3.75
C SER A 2 -14.17 12.64 4.40
N LEU A 3 -13.22 13.35 3.84
CA LEU A 3 -12.74 14.63 4.36
C LEU A 3 -13.80 15.72 4.29
N ASP A 4 -14.64 15.72 3.28
CA ASP A 4 -15.71 16.73 3.08
C ASP A 4 -16.79 16.63 4.17
N ILE A 5 -16.99 15.46 4.72
CA ILE A 5 -17.90 15.19 5.84
C ILE A 5 -17.21 15.21 7.20
N GLY A 6 -15.97 15.74 7.29
CA GLY A 6 -15.23 15.88 8.53
C GLY A 6 -14.58 14.59 9.05
N ARG A 7 -14.56 13.50 8.28
CA ARG A 7 -13.98 12.22 8.70
C ARG A 7 -12.56 12.03 8.11
N GLY A 8 -11.68 11.40 8.86
CA GLY A 8 -10.30 11.15 8.47
C GLY A 8 -10.14 9.94 7.53
N ALA A 9 -8.96 9.85 6.94
CA ALA A 9 -8.54 8.76 6.06
C ALA A 9 -7.19 8.20 6.51
N LEU A 10 -7.08 6.89 6.58
CA LEU A 10 -5.85 6.17 6.86
C LEU A 10 -5.47 5.33 5.65
N LEU A 11 -4.29 5.58 5.09
CA LEU A 11 -3.71 4.81 3.99
C LEU A 11 -2.50 4.04 4.51
N LEU A 12 -2.60 2.73 4.49
CA LEU A 12 -1.46 1.85 4.76
C LEU A 12 -0.76 1.51 3.46
N VAL A 13 0.56 1.64 3.48
CA VAL A 13 1.45 1.26 2.39
C VAL A 13 2.56 0.37 2.95
N PRO A 14 3.12 -0.58 2.16
CA PRO A 14 4.35 -1.26 2.55
C PRO A 14 5.47 -0.25 2.84
N GLU A 15 6.37 -0.54 3.77
CA GLU A 15 7.46 0.40 4.13
C GLU A 15 8.28 0.84 2.91
N ILE A 16 8.50 -0.07 1.96
CA ILE A 16 9.20 0.22 0.69
C ILE A 16 8.36 1.01 -0.32
N GLY A 17 7.07 1.15 -0.09
CA GLY A 17 6.13 1.86 -0.98
C GLY A 17 6.09 3.38 -0.79
N LEU A 18 6.61 3.87 0.34
CA LEU A 18 6.68 5.30 0.65
C LEU A 18 7.88 5.95 -0.07
N THR A 19 7.69 6.30 -1.34
CA THR A 19 8.70 7.02 -2.10
C THR A 19 8.56 8.54 -1.94
N PRO A 20 9.66 9.32 -2.05
CA PRO A 20 9.59 10.80 -2.02
C PRO A 20 8.60 11.37 -3.03
N GLN A 21 8.51 10.79 -4.22
CA GLN A 21 7.56 11.23 -5.26
C GLN A 21 6.10 10.98 -4.87
N MET A 22 5.82 9.88 -4.17
CA MET A 22 4.48 9.61 -3.63
C MET A 22 4.13 10.62 -2.52
N GLU A 23 5.08 10.89 -1.64
CA GLU A 23 4.93 11.89 -0.58
C GLU A 23 4.61 13.26 -1.14
N ASP A 24 5.39 13.74 -2.12
CA ASP A 24 5.17 15.04 -2.78
C ASP A 24 3.78 15.13 -3.39
N ARG A 25 3.31 14.11 -4.07
CA ARG A 25 1.96 14.05 -4.64
C ARG A 25 0.88 14.15 -3.56
N LEU A 26 1.04 13.39 -2.49
CA LEU A 26 0.08 13.39 -1.38
C LEU A 26 0.06 14.76 -0.69
N ARG A 27 1.22 15.40 -0.51
CA ARG A 27 1.30 16.76 0.03
C ARG A 27 0.64 17.80 -0.87
N CYS A 28 0.78 17.67 -2.20
CA CYS A 28 0.07 18.53 -3.14
C CYS A 28 -1.46 18.39 -3.02
N TRP A 29 -1.98 17.20 -2.73
CA TRP A 29 -3.43 16.96 -2.66
C TRP A 29 -4.04 17.30 -1.31
N PHE A 30 -3.34 17.04 -0.22
CA PHE A 30 -3.89 17.10 1.13
C PHE A 30 -3.29 18.21 2.00
N GLY A 31 -2.16 18.81 1.58
CA GLY A 31 -1.50 19.92 2.29
C GLY A 31 -1.29 19.64 3.77
N GLU A 32 -1.73 20.58 4.61
CA GLU A 32 -1.59 20.53 6.06
C GLU A 32 -2.39 19.40 6.75
N ALA A 33 -3.37 18.84 6.06
CA ALA A 33 -4.15 17.72 6.60
C ALA A 33 -3.42 16.39 6.53
N LEU A 34 -2.30 16.30 5.80
CA LEU A 34 -1.49 15.09 5.64
C LEU A 34 -0.42 14.99 6.72
N GLU A 35 -0.30 13.80 7.30
CA GLU A 35 0.90 13.37 8.02
C GLU A 35 1.38 12.02 7.49
N ILE A 36 2.69 11.89 7.39
CA ILE A 36 3.37 10.65 7.04
C ILE A 36 3.96 10.05 8.30
N TRP A 37 3.67 8.77 8.51
CA TRP A 37 4.16 7.99 9.63
C TRP A 37 5.14 6.93 9.11
N HIS A 38 6.35 6.85 9.67
CA HIS A 38 7.36 5.88 9.28
C HIS A 38 8.26 5.45 10.45
N SER A 39 8.99 4.36 10.27
CA SER A 39 9.81 3.74 11.33
C SER A 39 11.01 4.60 11.76
N GLU A 40 11.56 5.41 10.88
CA GLU A 40 12.74 6.25 11.13
C GLU A 40 12.45 7.54 11.91
N MET A 41 11.18 7.83 12.22
CA MET A 41 10.80 9.01 12.99
C MET A 41 11.36 8.94 14.41
N SER A 42 11.93 10.05 14.87
CA SER A 42 12.28 10.26 16.28
C SER A 42 11.04 10.29 17.18
N ASP A 43 11.21 10.06 18.47
CA ASP A 43 10.11 10.10 19.43
C ASP A 43 9.41 11.47 19.44
N GLY A 44 10.16 12.57 19.27
CA GLY A 44 9.60 13.92 19.18
C GLY A 44 8.71 14.12 17.94
N GLU A 45 9.12 13.59 16.80
CA GLU A 45 8.32 13.63 15.56
C GLU A 45 7.06 12.77 15.69
N ARG A 46 7.19 11.58 16.24
CA ARG A 46 6.05 10.70 16.54
C ARG A 46 5.04 11.36 17.46
N TRP A 47 5.51 12.00 18.52
CA TRP A 47 4.66 12.74 19.44
C TRP A 47 3.94 13.92 18.76
N ARG A 48 4.64 14.67 17.90
CA ARG A 48 4.03 15.75 17.12
C ARG A 48 2.92 15.24 16.21
N VAL A 49 3.16 14.17 15.46
CA VAL A 49 2.14 13.56 14.59
C VAL A 49 0.96 13.07 15.42
N TRP A 50 1.22 12.34 16.51
CA TRP A 50 0.18 11.87 17.42
C TRP A 50 -0.74 13.00 17.88
N ARG A 51 -0.17 14.11 18.34
CA ARG A 51 -0.95 15.28 18.78
C ARG A 51 -1.78 15.87 17.66
N ARG A 52 -1.20 16.08 16.49
CA ARG A 52 -1.92 16.63 15.32
C ARG A 52 -3.10 15.76 14.89
N VAL A 53 -2.94 14.45 14.98
CA VAL A 53 -4.03 13.48 14.72
C VAL A 53 -5.11 13.61 15.80
N GLN A 54 -4.73 13.64 17.07
CA GLN A 54 -5.65 13.75 18.22
C GLN A 54 -6.43 15.09 18.21
N GLU A 55 -5.78 16.17 17.80
CA GLU A 55 -6.38 17.50 17.67
C GLU A 55 -7.23 17.66 16.39
N GLY A 56 -7.27 16.64 15.52
CA GLY A 56 -8.03 16.66 14.26
C GLY A 56 -7.45 17.57 13.17
N ILE A 57 -6.21 18.05 13.35
CA ILE A 57 -5.47 18.84 12.35
C ILE A 57 -5.03 17.92 11.22
N ALA A 58 -4.38 16.80 11.56
CA ALA A 58 -4.04 15.76 10.59
C ALA A 58 -5.23 14.82 10.41
N ARG A 59 -5.81 14.84 9.23
CA ARG A 59 -6.98 14.04 8.86
C ARG A 59 -6.68 13.00 7.78
N VAL A 60 -5.50 13.03 7.20
CA VAL A 60 -5.00 12.02 6.27
C VAL A 60 -3.68 11.51 6.83
N ILE A 61 -3.62 10.23 7.11
CA ILE A 61 -2.41 9.56 7.57
C ILE A 61 -1.99 8.55 6.54
N VAL A 62 -0.71 8.56 6.19
CA VAL A 62 -0.09 7.56 5.32
C VAL A 62 1.08 6.93 6.08
N GLY A 63 1.18 5.61 6.04
CA GLY A 63 2.29 4.93 6.70
C GLY A 63 2.17 3.41 6.68
N PRO A 64 3.14 2.71 7.29
CA PRO A 64 3.14 1.26 7.41
C PRO A 64 2.10 0.78 8.44
N ARG A 65 2.07 -0.51 8.69
CA ARG A 65 1.13 -1.16 9.63
C ARG A 65 1.01 -0.49 10.99
N SER A 66 2.09 0.12 11.51
CA SER A 66 2.06 0.80 12.82
C SER A 66 1.21 2.07 12.86
N ALA A 67 0.92 2.69 11.71
CA ALA A 67 0.02 3.83 11.60
C ALA A 67 -1.43 3.50 12.03
N LEU A 68 -1.79 2.21 12.04
CA LEU A 68 -3.11 1.75 12.53
C LEU A 68 -3.40 2.17 13.97
N PHE A 69 -2.39 2.35 14.79
CA PHE A 69 -2.56 2.66 16.21
C PHE A 69 -2.66 4.16 16.51
N LEU A 70 -2.57 5.02 15.51
CA LEU A 70 -2.79 6.45 15.70
C LEU A 70 -4.27 6.75 16.07
N PRO A 71 -4.51 7.73 16.97
CA PRO A 71 -5.82 8.01 17.54
C PRO A 71 -6.72 8.82 16.61
N MET A 72 -6.91 8.36 15.38
CA MET A 72 -7.72 9.06 14.38
C MET A 72 -9.22 8.80 14.64
N THR A 73 -9.92 9.84 15.05
CA THR A 73 -11.39 9.86 15.22
C THR A 73 -11.93 11.26 14.84
N PRO A 74 -13.01 11.36 14.07
CA PRO A 74 -13.73 10.27 13.41
C PRO A 74 -13.02 9.74 12.18
N LEU A 75 -12.84 8.42 12.06
CA LEU A 75 -12.28 7.76 10.91
C LEU A 75 -13.37 7.44 9.87
N GLY A 76 -13.14 7.73 8.61
CA GLY A 76 -14.10 7.51 7.51
C GLY A 76 -13.70 6.40 6.57
N VAL A 77 -12.41 6.22 6.34
CA VAL A 77 -11.90 5.18 5.45
C VAL A 77 -10.52 4.69 5.90
N VAL A 78 -10.32 3.39 5.79
CA VAL A 78 -9.02 2.75 5.87
C VAL A 78 -8.73 2.12 4.51
N VAL A 79 -7.59 2.44 3.93
CA VAL A 79 -7.11 1.83 2.69
C VAL A 79 -5.84 1.06 2.99
N ILE A 80 -5.74 -0.17 2.53
CA ILE A 80 -4.51 -0.97 2.57
C ILE A 80 -4.10 -1.21 1.13
N ASP A 81 -3.00 -0.59 0.73
CA ASP A 81 -2.41 -0.81 -0.57
C ASP A 81 -1.50 -2.05 -0.54
N GLU A 82 -1.46 -2.80 -1.66
CA GLU A 82 -0.74 -4.09 -1.74
C GLU A 82 -1.04 -5.02 -0.55
N GLU A 83 -2.35 -5.26 -0.26
CA GLU A 83 -2.82 -5.95 0.96
C GLU A 83 -2.20 -7.34 1.18
N HIS A 84 -1.64 -7.94 0.12
CA HIS A 84 -0.97 -9.23 0.14
C HIS A 84 0.48 -9.17 0.65
N ASP A 85 1.04 -7.95 0.84
CA ASP A 85 2.44 -7.79 1.23
C ASP A 85 2.71 -8.37 2.64
N ALA A 86 3.79 -9.16 2.75
CA ALA A 86 4.17 -9.82 3.98
C ALA A 86 4.52 -8.84 5.12
N SER A 87 4.91 -7.59 4.80
CA SER A 87 5.22 -6.56 5.80
C SER A 87 4.03 -6.19 6.68
N TYR A 88 2.81 -6.53 6.27
CA TYR A 88 1.60 -6.30 7.08
C TYR A 88 1.43 -7.27 8.24
N LYS A 89 2.22 -8.34 8.29
CA LYS A 89 2.27 -9.26 9.42
C LYS A 89 3.32 -8.79 10.43
N GLN A 90 2.95 -8.67 11.69
CA GLN A 90 3.87 -8.42 12.81
C GLN A 90 4.33 -9.74 13.40
N ASP A 91 5.63 -10.03 13.26
CA ASP A 91 6.22 -11.28 13.77
C ASP A 91 6.74 -11.18 15.20
N ASN A 92 6.92 -9.95 15.72
CA ASN A 92 7.29 -9.70 17.10
C ASN A 92 6.04 -9.49 17.97
N THR A 93 6.18 -9.76 19.26
CA THR A 93 5.10 -9.50 20.24
C THR A 93 4.82 -7.99 20.39
N PRO A 94 3.54 -7.56 20.35
CA PRO A 94 2.34 -8.36 20.10
C PRO A 94 2.19 -8.76 18.63
N HIS A 95 1.87 -10.02 18.38
CA HIS A 95 1.58 -10.51 17.03
C HIS A 95 0.23 -9.98 16.54
N TYR A 96 0.21 -9.42 15.34
CA TYR A 96 -1.04 -9.01 14.66
C TYR A 96 -0.83 -8.96 13.15
N HIS A 97 -1.93 -8.98 12.43
CA HIS A 97 -1.93 -8.71 10.99
C HIS A 97 -2.67 -7.40 10.71
N ALA A 98 -2.06 -6.50 9.94
CA ALA A 98 -2.61 -5.17 9.70
C ALA A 98 -4.01 -5.20 9.08
N ARG A 99 -4.30 -6.15 8.19
CA ARG A 99 -5.62 -6.32 7.56
C ARG A 99 -6.72 -6.59 8.59
N GLU A 100 -6.51 -7.54 9.49
CA GLU A 100 -7.49 -7.88 10.53
C GLU A 100 -7.67 -6.73 11.53
N THR A 101 -6.56 -6.10 11.92
CA THR A 101 -6.59 -4.93 12.81
C THR A 101 -7.29 -3.74 12.16
N ALA A 102 -7.07 -3.51 10.85
CA ALA A 102 -7.74 -2.45 10.10
C ALA A 102 -9.23 -2.71 9.94
N GLU A 103 -9.63 -3.97 9.73
CA GLU A 103 -11.05 -4.37 9.66
C GLU A 103 -11.75 -4.06 10.98
N GLU A 104 -11.15 -4.43 12.11
CA GLU A 104 -11.73 -4.14 13.42
C GLU A 104 -11.74 -2.62 13.71
N LYS A 105 -10.67 -1.89 13.37
CA LYS A 105 -10.64 -0.42 13.49
C LYS A 105 -11.73 0.23 12.63
N ALA A 106 -11.92 -0.21 11.40
CA ALA A 106 -12.95 0.29 10.51
C ALA A 106 -14.36 0.00 11.08
N ARG A 107 -14.59 -1.23 11.56
CA ARG A 107 -15.85 -1.63 12.19
C ARG A 107 -16.20 -0.77 13.41
N LEU A 108 -15.25 -0.55 14.33
CA LEU A 108 -15.43 0.26 15.54
C LEU A 108 -15.74 1.73 15.23
N ASN A 109 -15.25 2.25 14.12
CA ASN A 109 -15.44 3.65 13.72
C ASN A 109 -16.59 3.84 12.70
N GLY A 110 -17.26 2.78 12.26
CA GLY A 110 -18.21 2.87 11.15
C GLY A 110 -17.54 3.43 9.88
N ALA A 111 -16.31 3.01 9.63
CA ALA A 111 -15.51 3.41 8.48
C ALA A 111 -15.53 2.34 7.40
N VAL A 112 -15.21 2.74 6.16
CA VAL A 112 -15.06 1.81 5.05
C VAL A 112 -13.64 1.26 5.03
N LEU A 113 -13.48 -0.06 4.87
CA LEU A 113 -12.20 -0.70 4.59
C LEU A 113 -12.08 -0.97 3.09
N ILE A 114 -10.96 -0.57 2.50
CA ILE A 114 -10.61 -0.84 1.10
C ILE A 114 -9.29 -1.60 1.08
N LEU A 115 -9.31 -2.79 0.46
CA LEU A 115 -8.13 -3.62 0.23
C LEU A 115 -7.73 -3.52 -1.24
N GLY A 116 -6.57 -2.93 -1.52
CA GLY A 116 -6.02 -2.75 -2.87
C GLY A 116 -4.93 -3.77 -3.15
N SER A 117 -4.99 -4.45 -4.30
CA SER A 117 -3.93 -5.34 -4.77
C SER A 117 -4.09 -5.68 -6.24
N ALA A 118 -2.98 -5.84 -6.95
CA ALA A 118 -2.96 -6.47 -8.28
C ALA A 118 -3.04 -8.01 -8.17
N THR A 119 -2.56 -8.57 -7.06
CA THR A 119 -2.48 -10.00 -6.76
C THR A 119 -3.00 -10.27 -5.36
N PRO A 120 -4.33 -10.21 -5.14
CA PRO A 120 -4.89 -10.34 -3.80
C PRO A 120 -4.46 -11.65 -3.11
N SER A 121 -4.34 -11.60 -1.78
CA SER A 121 -4.08 -12.80 -0.97
C SER A 121 -5.19 -13.83 -1.17
N LEU A 122 -4.88 -15.11 -0.96
CA LEU A 122 -5.86 -16.19 -1.10
C LEU A 122 -7.06 -16.00 -0.16
N GLU A 123 -6.82 -15.50 1.04
CA GLU A 123 -7.83 -15.21 2.04
C GLU A 123 -8.79 -14.11 1.56
N THR A 124 -8.25 -12.99 1.08
CA THR A 124 -9.04 -11.86 0.55
C THR A 124 -9.80 -12.28 -0.70
N HIS A 125 -9.15 -13.01 -1.61
CA HIS A 125 -9.79 -13.52 -2.82
C HIS A 125 -10.96 -14.43 -2.48
N ARG A 126 -10.76 -15.40 -1.59
CA ARG A 126 -11.81 -16.30 -1.13
C ARG A 126 -12.99 -15.54 -0.50
N ARG A 127 -12.73 -14.60 0.39
CA ARG A 127 -13.78 -13.78 1.02
C ARG A 127 -14.58 -12.99 -0.01
N SER A 128 -13.94 -12.54 -1.11
CA SER A 128 -14.65 -11.86 -2.19
C SER A 128 -15.54 -12.83 -3.02
N GLU A 129 -15.14 -14.08 -3.17
CA GLU A 129 -15.95 -15.10 -3.85
C GLU A 129 -17.18 -15.52 -3.03
N PHE A 130 -17.05 -15.58 -1.70
CA PHE A 130 -18.17 -15.92 -0.81
C PHE A 130 -19.10 -14.74 -0.48
N GLY A 131 -18.77 -13.53 -0.99
CA GLY A 131 -19.60 -12.34 -0.80
C GLY A 131 -19.39 -11.58 0.51
N ASP A 132 -18.37 -11.96 1.32
CA ASP A 132 -18.00 -11.23 2.54
C ASP A 132 -17.37 -9.87 2.20
N LEU A 133 -16.78 -9.74 1.02
CA LEU A 133 -16.18 -8.51 0.50
C LEU A 133 -16.73 -8.19 -0.89
N THR A 134 -17.05 -6.94 -1.12
CA THR A 134 -17.42 -6.45 -2.45
C THR A 134 -16.18 -6.33 -3.33
N ARG A 135 -16.14 -7.06 -4.45
CA ARG A 135 -15.02 -7.03 -5.39
C ARG A 135 -15.22 -5.94 -6.44
N ILE A 136 -14.23 -5.06 -6.57
CA ILE A 136 -14.15 -4.05 -7.63
C ILE A 136 -12.93 -4.34 -8.49
N VAL A 137 -13.13 -4.54 -9.80
CA VAL A 137 -12.04 -4.86 -10.74
C VAL A 137 -11.74 -3.66 -11.62
N LEU A 138 -10.50 -3.15 -11.51
CA LEU A 138 -9.98 -2.11 -12.39
C LEU A 138 -9.34 -2.77 -13.62
N SER A 139 -10.13 -3.00 -14.67
CA SER A 139 -9.72 -3.77 -15.86
C SER A 139 -8.88 -3.00 -16.86
N ARG A 140 -8.84 -1.66 -16.76
CA ARG A 140 -8.10 -0.81 -17.69
C ARG A 140 -6.84 -0.26 -17.04
N ARG A 141 -5.71 -0.40 -17.73
CA ARG A 141 -4.47 0.27 -17.35
C ARG A 141 -4.57 1.77 -17.61
N VAL A 142 -3.87 2.55 -16.79
CA VAL A 142 -3.67 3.98 -17.04
C VAL A 142 -3.07 4.14 -18.45
N GLU A 143 -3.62 5.06 -19.26
CA GLU A 143 -3.21 5.33 -20.64
C GLU A 143 -3.38 4.15 -21.61
N ASN A 144 -4.17 3.12 -21.28
CA ASN A 144 -4.40 1.93 -22.11
C ASN A 144 -3.09 1.26 -22.60
N ARG A 145 -2.01 1.32 -21.83
CA ARG A 145 -0.72 0.71 -22.21
C ARG A 145 -0.86 -0.80 -22.38
N PRO A 146 -0.37 -1.36 -23.50
CA PRO A 146 -0.40 -2.81 -23.71
C PRO A 146 0.45 -3.54 -22.67
N PHE A 147 0.10 -4.80 -22.42
CA PHE A 147 0.97 -5.67 -21.62
C PHE A 147 2.31 -5.91 -22.36
N PRO A 148 3.43 -6.03 -21.62
CA PRO A 148 4.68 -6.44 -22.22
C PRO A 148 4.55 -7.83 -22.82
N ALA A 149 5.27 -8.09 -23.92
CA ALA A 149 5.35 -9.42 -24.51
C ALA A 149 6.06 -10.37 -23.52
N VAL A 150 5.38 -11.46 -23.13
CA VAL A 150 5.94 -12.47 -22.25
C VAL A 150 6.47 -13.63 -23.09
N ARG A 151 7.72 -14.06 -22.83
CA ARG A 151 8.32 -15.27 -23.42
C ARG A 151 8.68 -16.25 -22.31
N LEU A 152 8.26 -17.49 -22.48
CA LEU A 152 8.65 -18.59 -21.58
C LEU A 152 9.94 -19.25 -22.13
N VAL A 153 10.91 -19.44 -21.25
CA VAL A 153 12.17 -20.10 -21.55
C VAL A 153 12.29 -21.35 -20.70
N ASP A 154 12.57 -22.50 -21.33
CA ASP A 154 12.82 -23.75 -20.60
C ASP A 154 14.26 -23.78 -20.08
N MET A 155 14.43 -23.35 -18.82
CA MET A 155 15.73 -23.28 -18.15
C MET A 155 16.43 -24.60 -17.99
N ARG A 156 15.75 -25.75 -18.16
CA ARG A 156 16.40 -27.08 -18.16
C ARG A 156 17.34 -27.30 -19.35
N LYS A 157 17.20 -26.47 -20.38
CA LYS A 157 18.03 -26.47 -21.59
C LYS A 157 19.17 -25.43 -21.55
N GLU A 158 19.13 -24.57 -20.55
CA GLU A 158 20.09 -23.50 -20.34
C GLU A 158 21.13 -23.95 -19.29
N GLY A 159 22.41 -23.68 -19.52
CA GLY A 159 23.48 -24.12 -18.63
C GLY A 159 23.73 -23.22 -17.43
N TRP A 160 22.96 -22.14 -17.26
CA TRP A 160 23.19 -21.07 -16.29
C TRP A 160 21.92 -20.63 -15.57
N TYR A 161 22.09 -19.80 -14.52
CA TYR A 161 20.98 -19.18 -13.79
C TYR A 161 20.15 -18.20 -14.61
N PHE A 162 20.72 -17.66 -15.70
CA PHE A 162 20.06 -16.74 -16.65
C PHE A 162 20.07 -17.36 -18.05
N SER A 163 18.95 -17.25 -18.75
CA SER A 163 18.89 -17.70 -20.14
C SER A 163 19.70 -16.78 -21.06
N ASP A 164 20.27 -17.34 -22.11
CA ASP A 164 20.98 -16.56 -23.14
C ASP A 164 20.11 -15.46 -23.73
N LEU A 165 18.81 -15.74 -23.89
CA LEU A 165 17.82 -14.77 -24.36
C LEU A 165 17.70 -13.56 -23.41
N LEU A 166 17.67 -13.80 -22.09
CA LEU A 166 17.61 -12.73 -21.09
C LEU A 166 18.90 -11.89 -21.11
N VAL A 167 20.05 -12.54 -21.12
CA VAL A 167 21.36 -11.86 -21.18
C VAL A 167 21.48 -10.98 -22.42
N ALA A 168 21.06 -11.50 -23.58
CA ALA A 168 21.05 -10.74 -24.83
C ALA A 168 20.10 -9.53 -24.75
N ALA A 169 18.92 -9.70 -24.19
CA ALA A 169 17.95 -8.62 -24.03
C ALA A 169 18.46 -7.50 -23.09
N ILE A 170 19.08 -7.88 -21.96
CA ILE A 170 19.70 -6.91 -21.03
C ILE A 170 20.81 -6.11 -21.74
N ARG A 171 21.71 -6.79 -22.46
CA ARG A 171 22.79 -6.13 -23.21
C ARG A 171 22.27 -5.14 -24.26
N ASP A 172 21.19 -5.52 -24.98
CA ASP A 172 20.56 -4.65 -25.96
C ASP A 172 19.99 -3.37 -25.32
N ARG A 173 19.33 -3.51 -24.16
CA ARG A 173 18.78 -2.35 -23.43
C ARG A 173 19.87 -1.44 -22.88
N LEU A 174 20.89 -2.01 -22.26
CA LEU A 174 22.03 -1.24 -21.77
C LEU A 174 22.76 -0.50 -22.89
N ALA A 175 22.95 -1.14 -24.07
CA ALA A 175 23.55 -0.47 -25.21
C ALA A 175 22.73 0.72 -25.76
N LYS A 176 21.41 0.74 -25.49
CA LYS A 176 20.50 1.83 -25.82
C LYS A 176 20.38 2.90 -24.73
N GLY A 177 21.11 2.74 -23.60
CA GLY A 177 21.03 3.65 -22.44
C GLY A 177 19.72 3.53 -21.67
N GLU A 178 18.95 2.44 -21.86
CA GLU A 178 17.74 2.16 -21.10
C GLU A 178 18.08 1.45 -19.80
N GLN A 179 17.27 1.70 -18.76
CA GLN A 179 17.37 0.95 -17.49
C GLN A 179 16.75 -0.44 -17.68
N SER A 180 17.38 -1.46 -17.11
CA SER A 180 16.95 -2.86 -17.15
C SER A 180 16.66 -3.37 -15.74
#